data_d13cf01268a81eed96a5c99922998ed6
#
_entry.id   d13cf01268a81eed96a5c99922998ed6
#
_cell.length_a   1.000
_cell.length_b   1.000
_cell.length_c   1.000
_cell.angle_alpha   90.00
_cell.angle_beta   90.00
_cell.angle_gamma   90.00
#
_symmetry.space_group_name_H-M   'P 1'
#
loop_
_entity.id
_entity.type
_entity.pdbx_description
1 polymer ?
#
loop_
_entity_poly.entity_id
_entity_poly.type
_entity_poly.pdbx_seq_one_letter_code
_entity_poly.pdbx_strand_id
1 'polypeptide(L)'
;MNYPLEIHPAGQAPCTVCEPGWLISLCADVRMRHYWDGLPRINLAAGQAWCTGAESDTVCWVETGLLATVFADAQGRERVHHFHSAAHWLTPPFGLPAQDWRIEAQVPSRLLVMNDLQLEEAKVLDKRVHDWMLQALMAERQRLIQREHQWLMFSAAERYLKVLQEAPGWLELVPQHRLASYLGVTDVALSRIRRRLKTGH
;
A
#
# COMPACT_ATOMS: atom_id res chain seq x y z
N MET A 1 -10.09 -6.73 18.88
CA MET A 1 -8.66 -6.85 19.14
C MET A 1 -7.95 -5.81 18.27
N ASN A 2 -7.41 -4.77 18.93
CA ASN A 2 -6.61 -3.75 18.23
C ASN A 2 -5.24 -4.35 17.95
N TYR A 3 -4.95 -4.65 16.68
CA TYR A 3 -3.55 -4.80 16.27
C TYR A 3 -2.98 -3.38 16.15
N PRO A 4 -1.98 -3.02 16.94
CA PRO A 4 -1.27 -1.77 16.73
C PRO A 4 -0.59 -1.86 15.36
N LEU A 5 -0.87 -0.89 14.50
CA LEU A 5 -0.03 -0.58 13.35
C LEU A 5 1.32 -0.11 13.95
N GLU A 6 2.25 -1.03 14.15
CA GLU A 6 3.62 -0.67 14.46
C GLU A 6 4.23 -0.02 13.22
N ILE A 7 4.07 1.29 13.16
CA ILE A 7 4.78 2.15 12.22
C ILE A 7 6.19 2.27 12.78
N HIS A 8 7.14 1.54 12.22
CA HIS A 8 8.54 1.67 12.59
C HIS A 8 9.04 3.09 12.24
N PRO A 9 9.76 3.76 13.16
CA PRO A 9 10.29 5.10 12.93
C PRO A 9 11.29 5.09 11.77
N ALA A 10 11.17 6.09 10.90
CA ALA A 10 12.12 6.38 9.84
C ALA A 10 13.53 6.59 10.45
N GLY A 11 14.52 5.86 9.95
CA GLY A 11 15.92 6.07 10.32
C GLY A 11 16.73 4.80 10.59
N GLN A 12 16.11 3.63 10.64
CA GLN A 12 16.86 2.38 10.64
C GLN A 12 16.97 1.85 9.21
N ALA A 13 18.16 1.34 8.87
CA ALA A 13 18.41 0.62 7.63
C ALA A 13 17.27 -0.36 7.35
N PRO A 14 16.93 -0.68 6.06
CA PRO A 14 15.79 -1.51 5.74
C PRO A 14 15.83 -2.74 6.65
N CYS A 15 14.90 -2.77 7.58
CA CYS A 15 14.76 -3.86 8.50
C CYS A 15 14.64 -5.12 7.65
N THR A 16 15.54 -6.05 7.85
CA THR A 16 15.39 -7.42 7.38
C THR A 16 13.97 -7.84 7.75
N VAL A 17 13.06 -7.73 6.76
CA VAL A 17 11.67 -8.19 6.76
C VAL A 17 11.07 -8.27 8.17
N CYS A 18 10.42 -7.19 8.63
CA CYS A 18 9.44 -7.31 9.70
C CYS A 18 8.29 -8.15 9.15
N GLU A 19 8.43 -9.46 9.23
CA GLU A 19 7.39 -10.39 8.86
C GLU A 19 6.23 -10.20 9.85
N PRO A 20 5.02 -9.89 9.39
CA PRO A 20 3.88 -9.82 10.30
C PRO A 20 3.72 -11.15 11.02
N GLY A 21 3.29 -11.11 12.28
CA GLY A 21 3.19 -12.31 13.13
C GLY A 21 2.38 -13.45 12.49
N TRP A 22 1.42 -13.14 11.60
CA TRP A 22 0.68 -14.14 10.85
C TRP A 22 1.57 -14.85 9.80
N LEU A 23 2.48 -14.14 9.12
CA LEU A 23 3.39 -14.72 8.14
C LEU A 23 4.43 -15.61 8.83
N ILE A 24 4.94 -15.18 9.99
CA ILE A 24 5.80 -16.02 10.84
C ILE A 24 5.07 -17.31 11.22
N SER A 25 3.83 -17.20 11.67
CA SER A 25 2.99 -18.35 12.04
C SER A 25 2.69 -19.27 10.85
N LEU A 26 2.52 -18.69 9.65
CA LEU A 26 2.31 -19.44 8.42
C LEU A 26 3.56 -20.22 8.01
N CYS A 27 4.70 -19.53 7.98
CA CYS A 27 5.99 -20.09 7.60
C CYS A 27 6.61 -20.99 8.69
N ALA A 28 5.94 -21.22 9.81
CA ALA A 28 6.29 -22.25 10.77
C ALA A 28 6.06 -23.66 10.19
N ASP A 29 5.07 -23.84 9.30
CA ASP A 29 4.92 -25.07 8.51
C ASP A 29 5.94 -25.07 7.36
N VAL A 30 6.77 -26.12 7.29
CA VAL A 30 7.84 -26.25 6.27
C VAL A 30 7.27 -26.27 4.85
N ARG A 31 6.10 -26.89 4.64
CA ARG A 31 5.45 -26.97 3.32
C ARG A 31 4.98 -25.59 2.87
N MET A 32 4.36 -24.84 3.76
CA MET A 32 3.90 -23.50 3.48
C MET A 32 5.07 -22.55 3.24
N ARG A 33 6.15 -22.66 4.01
CA ARG A 33 7.38 -21.90 3.77
C ARG A 33 7.95 -22.19 2.39
N HIS A 34 8.08 -23.46 2.03
CA HIS A 34 8.58 -23.85 0.71
C HIS A 34 7.68 -23.33 -0.41
N TYR A 35 6.35 -23.39 -0.22
CA TYR A 35 5.38 -22.82 -1.15
C TYR A 35 5.57 -21.30 -1.29
N TRP A 36 5.65 -20.57 -0.18
CA TRP A 36 5.84 -19.13 -0.13
C TRP A 36 7.14 -18.69 -0.81
N ASP A 37 8.23 -19.40 -0.56
CA ASP A 37 9.52 -19.13 -1.16
C ASP A 37 9.53 -19.36 -2.67
N GLY A 38 8.72 -20.27 -3.17
CA GLY A 38 8.55 -20.59 -4.60
C GLY A 38 7.67 -19.60 -5.38
N LEU A 39 6.90 -18.74 -4.70
CA LEU A 39 6.02 -17.76 -5.38
C LEU A 39 6.82 -16.70 -6.14
N PRO A 40 6.29 -16.17 -7.26
CA PRO A 40 6.97 -15.15 -8.06
C PRO A 40 7.19 -13.86 -7.28
N ARG A 41 8.35 -13.24 -7.49
CA ARG A 41 8.69 -11.90 -6.98
C ARG A 41 8.99 -10.95 -8.10
N ILE A 42 8.51 -9.72 -7.96
CA ILE A 42 8.76 -8.63 -8.88
C ILE A 42 9.56 -7.56 -8.15
N ASN A 43 10.69 -7.14 -8.75
CA ASN A 43 11.45 -5.99 -8.27
C ASN A 43 11.14 -4.79 -9.15
N LEU A 44 10.79 -3.68 -8.53
CA LEU A 44 10.47 -2.43 -9.19
C LEU A 44 11.47 -1.36 -8.77
N ALA A 45 12.06 -0.67 -9.75
CA ALA A 45 12.81 0.54 -9.50
C ALA A 45 11.86 1.69 -9.11
N ALA A 46 12.40 2.72 -8.42
CA ALA A 46 11.63 3.93 -8.14
C ALA A 46 11.07 4.54 -9.43
N GLY A 47 9.80 4.90 -9.45
CA GLY A 47 9.07 5.41 -10.62
C GLY A 47 8.61 4.33 -11.60
N GLN A 48 9.01 3.09 -11.44
CA GLN A 48 8.57 2.01 -12.31
C GLN A 48 7.12 1.65 -12.00
N ALA A 49 6.29 1.62 -13.06
CA ALA A 49 4.93 1.16 -12.97
C ALA A 49 4.84 -0.35 -13.16
N TRP A 50 3.92 -0.95 -12.41
CA TRP A 50 3.46 -2.32 -12.59
C TRP A 50 1.94 -2.31 -12.75
N CYS A 51 1.46 -3.00 -13.76
CA CYS A 51 0.05 -3.14 -14.04
C CYS A 51 -0.24 -4.61 -14.33
N THR A 52 -1.17 -5.19 -13.61
CA THR A 52 -1.71 -6.49 -14.01
C THR A 52 -2.63 -6.26 -15.19
N GLY A 53 -2.54 -7.10 -16.22
CA GLY A 53 -3.51 -7.05 -17.31
C GLY A 53 -4.95 -7.19 -16.77
N ALA A 54 -5.93 -6.70 -17.53
CA ALA A 54 -7.35 -6.64 -17.15
C ALA A 54 -7.97 -8.00 -16.75
N GLU A 55 -7.28 -9.10 -16.96
CA GLU A 55 -7.77 -10.48 -16.79
C GLU A 55 -7.14 -11.21 -15.59
N SER A 56 -6.22 -10.60 -14.83
CA SER A 56 -5.57 -11.33 -13.74
C SER A 56 -6.08 -10.89 -12.38
N ASP A 57 -6.87 -11.72 -11.76
CA ASP A 57 -7.17 -11.69 -10.34
C ASP A 57 -5.90 -11.99 -9.56
N THR A 58 -5.10 -10.96 -9.34
CA THR A 58 -3.78 -11.08 -8.74
C THR A 58 -3.75 -10.38 -7.40
N VAL A 59 -3.25 -11.05 -6.39
CA VAL A 59 -3.01 -10.48 -5.06
C VAL A 59 -1.51 -10.28 -4.89
N CYS A 60 -1.10 -9.16 -4.33
CA CYS A 60 0.29 -8.85 -4.09
C CYS A 60 0.56 -8.63 -2.61
N TRP A 61 1.70 -9.10 -2.16
CA TRP A 61 2.28 -8.78 -0.88
C TRP A 61 3.48 -7.85 -1.07
N VAL A 62 3.46 -6.68 -0.44
CA VAL A 62 4.60 -5.76 -0.47
C VAL A 62 5.64 -6.25 0.52
N GLU A 63 6.71 -6.91 0.05
CA GLU A 63 7.80 -7.38 0.90
C GLU A 63 8.64 -6.21 1.40
N THR A 64 9.01 -5.29 0.50
CA THR A 64 9.80 -4.10 0.84
C THR A 64 9.40 -2.91 -0.04
N GLY A 65 9.64 -1.69 0.43
CA GLY A 65 9.44 -0.47 -0.33
C GLY A 65 8.13 0.24 -0.06
N LEU A 66 7.72 1.08 -1.01
CA LEU A 66 6.51 1.90 -0.97
C LEU A 66 5.95 2.02 -2.38
N LEU A 67 4.70 1.65 -2.55
CA LEU A 67 3.97 1.73 -3.81
C LEU A 67 2.84 2.74 -3.72
N ALA A 68 2.39 3.24 -4.86
CA ALA A 68 1.18 4.03 -4.97
C ALA A 68 0.23 3.43 -6.01
N THR A 69 -1.04 3.31 -5.67
CA THR A 69 -2.10 3.17 -6.67
C THR A 69 -2.43 4.56 -7.21
N VAL A 70 -2.29 4.73 -8.51
CA VAL A 70 -2.51 5.99 -9.22
C VAL A 70 -3.64 5.78 -10.20
N PHE A 71 -4.67 6.64 -10.12
CA PHE A 71 -5.74 6.70 -11.10
C PHE A 71 -5.44 7.79 -12.13
N ALA A 72 -5.83 7.55 -13.39
CA ALA A 72 -5.75 8.51 -14.46
C ALA A 72 -7.14 8.68 -15.11
N ASP A 73 -7.52 9.91 -15.41
CA ASP A 73 -8.73 10.17 -16.18
C ASP A 73 -8.47 10.21 -17.69
N ALA A 74 -9.52 10.34 -18.49
CA ALA A 74 -9.45 10.39 -19.94
C ALA A 74 -8.61 11.58 -20.49
N GLN A 75 -8.31 12.59 -19.67
CA GLN A 75 -7.44 13.71 -20.00
C GLN A 75 -6.00 13.49 -19.51
N GLY A 76 -5.68 12.31 -18.97
CA GLY A 76 -4.35 11.98 -18.42
C GLY A 76 -4.04 12.67 -17.10
N ARG A 77 -5.04 13.22 -16.39
CA ARG A 77 -4.83 13.80 -15.06
C ARG A 77 -4.74 12.68 -14.02
N GLU A 78 -3.66 12.67 -13.31
CA GLU A 78 -3.35 11.61 -12.34
C GLU A 78 -3.73 12.00 -10.91
N ARG A 79 -4.18 11.00 -10.14
CA ARG A 79 -4.47 11.12 -8.71
C ARG A 79 -3.94 9.90 -7.97
N VAL A 80 -3.19 10.14 -6.91
CA VAL A 80 -2.79 9.08 -6.00
C VAL A 80 -3.99 8.67 -5.15
N HIS A 81 -4.43 7.43 -5.35
CA HIS A 81 -5.51 6.87 -4.56
C HIS A 81 -5.02 6.41 -3.19
N HIS A 82 -3.95 5.62 -3.15
CA HIS A 82 -3.41 5.09 -1.90
C HIS A 82 -1.92 4.80 -1.99
N PHE A 83 -1.23 4.85 -0.84
CA PHE A 83 0.14 4.35 -0.70
C PHE A 83 0.14 3.02 0.06
N HIS A 84 0.94 2.07 -0.42
CA HIS A 84 1.07 0.73 0.13
C HIS A 84 2.50 0.53 0.62
N SER A 85 2.67 0.48 1.92
CA SER A 85 3.97 0.24 2.57
C SER A 85 4.32 -1.24 2.60
N ALA A 86 5.54 -1.58 2.98
CA ALA A 86 5.92 -2.96 3.29
C ALA A 86 4.98 -3.60 4.32
N ALA A 87 4.87 -4.90 4.29
CA ALA A 87 3.98 -5.72 5.12
C ALA A 87 2.48 -5.50 4.89
N HIS A 88 2.09 -5.04 3.70
CA HIS A 88 0.68 -4.87 3.31
C HIS A 88 0.31 -5.72 2.09
N TRP A 89 -0.91 -6.26 2.13
CA TRP A 89 -1.56 -6.81 0.95
C TRP A 89 -2.03 -5.68 0.04
N LEU A 90 -1.89 -5.91 -1.24
CA LEU A 90 -2.35 -5.01 -2.28
C LEU A 90 -3.14 -5.84 -3.29
N THR A 91 -4.36 -5.39 -3.56
CA THR A 91 -5.18 -5.92 -4.65
C THR A 91 -5.32 -4.83 -5.71
N PRO A 92 -5.15 -5.16 -7.00
CA PRO A 92 -5.48 -4.24 -8.07
C PRO A 92 -6.93 -3.74 -7.97
N PRO A 93 -7.25 -2.52 -8.43
CA PRO A 93 -8.62 -2.02 -8.44
C PRO A 93 -9.50 -2.81 -9.41
N PHE A 94 -10.22 -3.80 -8.91
CA PHE A 94 -11.14 -4.59 -9.72
C PHE A 94 -12.30 -3.76 -10.25
N GLY A 95 -12.74 -4.06 -11.46
CA GLY A 95 -13.88 -3.40 -12.10
C GLY A 95 -13.56 -2.05 -12.74
N LEU A 96 -12.31 -1.59 -12.69
CA LEU A 96 -11.85 -0.43 -13.45
C LEU A 96 -11.07 -0.87 -14.69
N PRO A 97 -11.18 -0.13 -15.83
CA PRO A 97 -10.35 -0.39 -16.99
C PRO A 97 -8.86 -0.31 -16.66
N ALA A 98 -8.04 -1.23 -17.20
CA ALA A 98 -6.61 -1.30 -16.88
C ALA A 98 -5.83 -0.02 -17.21
N GLN A 99 -6.30 0.77 -18.20
CA GLN A 99 -5.68 2.05 -18.56
C GLN A 99 -5.97 3.18 -17.58
N ASP A 100 -6.99 3.03 -16.72
CA ASP A 100 -7.42 4.09 -15.80
C ASP A 100 -6.67 4.06 -14.47
N TRP A 101 -5.80 3.08 -14.28
CA TRP A 101 -5.02 2.95 -13.07
C TRP A 101 -3.67 2.25 -13.31
N ARG A 102 -2.74 2.48 -12.40
CA ARG A 102 -1.50 1.72 -12.29
C ARG A 102 -1.01 1.66 -10.85
N ILE A 103 -0.15 0.69 -10.58
CA ILE A 103 0.63 0.62 -9.35
C ILE A 103 2.04 1.08 -9.70
N GLU A 104 2.56 2.06 -8.97
CA GLU A 104 3.85 2.70 -9.21
C GLU A 104 4.72 2.67 -7.95
N ALA A 105 5.96 2.22 -8.09
CA ALA A 105 6.93 2.23 -7.00
C ALA A 105 7.41 3.66 -6.70
N GLN A 106 7.28 4.11 -5.48
CA GLN A 106 7.78 5.41 -5.03
C GLN A 106 9.26 5.34 -4.65
N VAL A 107 9.70 4.19 -4.19
CA VAL A 107 11.09 3.82 -3.90
C VAL A 107 11.33 2.41 -4.46
N PRO A 108 12.59 1.93 -4.57
CA PRO A 108 12.84 0.55 -4.95
C PRO A 108 12.02 -0.40 -4.08
N SER A 109 11.23 -1.26 -4.73
CA SER A 109 10.22 -2.08 -4.05
C SER A 109 10.25 -3.50 -4.55
N ARG A 110 9.90 -4.44 -3.67
CA ARG A 110 9.79 -5.87 -3.98
C ARG A 110 8.41 -6.38 -3.61
N LEU A 111 7.79 -7.04 -4.56
CA LEU A 111 6.45 -7.62 -4.46
C LEU A 111 6.52 -9.13 -4.58
N LEU A 112 5.81 -9.84 -3.73
CA LEU A 112 5.39 -11.20 -3.98
C LEU A 112 4.02 -11.15 -4.66
N VAL A 113 3.84 -11.93 -5.72
CA VAL A 113 2.62 -11.92 -6.53
C VAL A 113 2.00 -13.31 -6.54
N MET A 114 0.70 -13.39 -6.31
CA MET A 114 -0.09 -14.63 -6.42
C MET A 114 -1.28 -14.41 -7.35
N ASN A 115 -1.50 -15.33 -8.26
CA ASN A 115 -2.75 -15.43 -9.01
C ASN A 115 -3.77 -16.28 -8.23
N ASP A 116 -5.01 -16.34 -8.73
CA ASP A 116 -6.10 -17.07 -8.10
C ASP A 116 -5.76 -18.56 -7.88
N LEU A 117 -5.13 -19.21 -8.85
CA LEU A 117 -4.76 -20.62 -8.73
C LEU A 117 -3.78 -20.84 -7.57
N GLN A 118 -2.74 -20.02 -7.50
CA GLN A 118 -1.76 -20.07 -6.41
C GLN A 118 -2.39 -19.78 -5.05
N LEU A 119 -3.36 -18.89 -5.04
CA LEU A 119 -4.09 -18.57 -3.82
C LEU A 119 -4.95 -19.74 -3.35
N GLU A 120 -5.64 -20.44 -4.27
CA GLU A 120 -6.40 -21.65 -3.94
C GLU A 120 -5.47 -22.78 -3.47
N GLU A 121 -4.32 -22.95 -4.10
CA GLU A 121 -3.30 -23.90 -3.64
C GLU A 121 -2.83 -23.59 -2.21
N ALA A 122 -2.57 -22.33 -1.89
CA ALA A 122 -2.19 -21.90 -0.54
C ALA A 122 -3.28 -22.23 0.50
N LYS A 123 -4.56 -22.02 0.16
CA LYS A 123 -5.70 -22.36 1.03
C LYS A 123 -5.83 -23.87 1.29
N VAL A 124 -5.51 -24.68 0.29
CA VAL A 124 -5.49 -26.15 0.45
C VAL A 124 -4.34 -26.58 1.38
N LEU A 125 -3.19 -25.96 1.26
CA LEU A 125 -2.02 -26.24 2.09
C LEU A 125 -2.25 -25.86 3.56
N ASP A 126 -2.88 -24.70 3.80
CA ASP A 126 -3.18 -24.22 5.15
C ASP A 126 -4.49 -23.41 5.18
N LYS A 127 -5.49 -23.96 5.88
CA LYS A 127 -6.82 -23.32 6.01
C LYS A 127 -6.76 -21.93 6.62
N ARG A 128 -5.73 -21.61 7.41
CA ARG A 128 -5.54 -20.27 7.98
C ARG A 128 -5.35 -19.19 6.92
N VAL A 129 -4.90 -19.54 5.71
CA VAL A 129 -4.77 -18.59 4.59
C VAL A 129 -6.10 -17.92 4.28
N HIS A 130 -7.21 -18.65 4.33
CA HIS A 130 -8.55 -18.09 4.15
C HIS A 130 -8.89 -17.02 5.19
N ASP A 131 -8.64 -17.30 6.47
CA ASP A 131 -8.94 -16.37 7.56
C ASP A 131 -8.09 -15.10 7.45
N TRP A 132 -6.81 -15.22 7.10
CA TRP A 132 -5.94 -14.06 6.89
C TRP A 132 -6.35 -13.22 5.71
N MET A 133 -6.76 -13.83 4.61
CA MET A 133 -7.31 -13.09 3.47
C MET A 133 -8.55 -12.30 3.87
N LEU A 134 -9.47 -12.93 4.59
CA LEU A 134 -10.66 -12.26 5.06
C LEU A 134 -10.31 -11.08 5.98
N GLN A 135 -9.35 -11.26 6.90
CA GLN A 135 -8.86 -10.19 7.76
C GLN A 135 -8.20 -9.06 6.94
N ALA A 136 -7.40 -9.38 5.93
CA ALA A 136 -6.78 -8.40 5.04
C ALA A 136 -7.83 -7.59 4.27
N LEU A 137 -8.84 -8.24 3.72
CA LEU A 137 -9.96 -7.57 3.04
C LEU A 137 -10.77 -6.68 3.98
N MET A 138 -11.03 -7.12 5.20
CA MET A 138 -11.72 -6.31 6.21
C MET A 138 -10.90 -5.09 6.62
N ALA A 139 -9.58 -5.25 6.79
CA ALA A 139 -8.67 -4.15 7.09
C ALA A 139 -8.60 -3.14 5.93
N GLU A 140 -8.57 -3.62 4.69
CA GLU A 140 -8.61 -2.75 3.50
C GLU A 140 -9.93 -1.98 3.41
N ARG A 141 -11.05 -2.67 3.58
CA ARG A 141 -12.37 -2.01 3.64
C ARG A 141 -12.41 -0.93 4.72
N GLN A 142 -11.89 -1.21 5.91
CA GLN A 142 -11.83 -0.22 6.99
C GLN A 142 -10.98 1.00 6.61
N ARG A 143 -9.81 0.79 5.97
CA ARG A 143 -8.98 1.88 5.47
C ARG A 143 -9.69 2.75 4.43
N LEU A 144 -10.42 2.12 3.51
CA LEU A 144 -11.20 2.85 2.50
C LEU A 144 -12.30 3.71 3.12
N ILE A 145 -13.05 3.17 4.09
CA ILE A 145 -14.08 3.91 4.82
C ILE A 145 -13.46 5.09 5.59
N GLN A 146 -12.34 4.88 6.28
CA GLN A 146 -11.63 5.95 7.00
C GLN A 146 -11.15 7.03 6.06
N ARG A 147 -10.62 6.65 4.89
CA ARG A 147 -10.18 7.60 3.88
C ARG A 147 -11.35 8.41 3.32
N GLU A 148 -12.47 7.77 2.98
CA GLU A 148 -13.67 8.43 2.52
C GLU A 148 -14.17 9.43 3.58
N HIS A 149 -14.25 9.02 4.84
CA HIS A 149 -14.60 9.89 5.95
C HIS A 149 -13.65 11.10 6.06
N GLN A 150 -12.33 10.90 5.95
CA GLN A 150 -11.36 11.98 5.96
C GLN A 150 -11.56 12.96 4.77
N TRP A 151 -11.92 12.45 3.60
CA TRP A 151 -12.21 13.28 2.43
C TRP A 151 -13.48 14.13 2.60
N LEU A 152 -14.50 13.57 3.22
CA LEU A 152 -15.79 14.23 3.44
C LEU A 152 -15.72 15.25 4.58
N MET A 153 -14.97 14.96 5.65
CA MET A 153 -15.05 15.69 6.91
C MET A 153 -13.86 16.58 7.21
N PHE A 154 -12.67 16.29 6.63
CA PHE A 154 -11.43 16.97 7.01
C PHE A 154 -10.98 17.96 5.95
N SER A 155 -10.48 19.10 6.39
CA SER A 155 -9.71 20.02 5.54
C SER A 155 -8.41 19.38 5.08
N ALA A 156 -7.78 19.94 4.05
CA ALA A 156 -6.51 19.46 3.55
C ALA A 156 -5.39 19.54 4.61
N ALA A 157 -5.45 20.54 5.51
CA ALA A 157 -4.50 20.66 6.62
C ALA A 157 -4.66 19.53 7.64
N GLU A 158 -5.89 19.19 7.98
CA GLU A 158 -6.19 18.06 8.89
C GLU A 158 -5.80 16.73 8.27
N ARG A 159 -6.05 16.51 6.96
CA ARG A 159 -5.55 15.33 6.25
C ARG A 159 -4.02 15.24 6.26
N TYR A 160 -3.33 16.38 6.10
CA TYR A 160 -1.87 16.41 6.20
C TYR A 160 -1.38 16.07 7.62
N LEU A 161 -2.04 16.59 8.67
CA LEU A 161 -1.73 16.25 10.05
C LEU A 161 -1.93 14.75 10.33
N LYS A 162 -2.94 14.13 9.73
CA LYS A 162 -3.14 12.69 9.80
C LYS A 162 -1.97 11.92 9.18
N VAL A 163 -1.48 12.33 8.01
CA VAL A 163 -0.28 11.71 7.40
C VAL A 163 0.94 11.86 8.31
N LEU A 164 1.13 13.03 8.94
CA LEU A 164 2.22 13.23 9.91
C LEU A 164 2.15 12.27 11.10
N GLN A 165 0.95 11.95 11.56
CA GLN A 165 0.71 11.07 12.71
C GLN A 165 0.81 9.58 12.36
N GLU A 166 0.19 9.19 11.23
CA GLU A 166 -0.04 7.79 10.88
C GLU A 166 1.06 7.22 9.97
N ALA A 167 1.69 8.06 9.15
CA ALA A 167 2.70 7.63 8.18
C ALA A 167 3.81 8.68 7.97
N PRO A 168 4.53 9.07 9.02
CA PRO A 168 5.56 10.12 8.92
C PRO A 168 6.65 9.81 7.90
N GLY A 169 7.01 8.54 7.72
CA GLY A 169 8.00 8.11 6.73
C GLY A 169 7.64 8.43 5.28
N TRP A 170 6.34 8.63 4.95
CA TRP A 170 5.97 9.04 3.59
C TRP A 170 6.50 10.43 3.24
N LEU A 171 6.70 11.30 4.23
CA LEU A 171 7.20 12.66 4.00
C LEU A 171 8.63 12.70 3.46
N GLU A 172 9.40 11.66 3.75
CA GLU A 172 10.79 11.51 3.30
C GLU A 172 10.88 10.70 2.01
N LEU A 173 9.99 9.71 1.85
CA LEU A 173 10.04 8.75 0.75
C LEU A 173 9.24 9.19 -0.47
N VAL A 174 8.18 10.01 -0.27
CA VAL A 174 7.24 10.36 -1.34
C VAL A 174 7.56 11.74 -1.90
N PRO A 175 7.68 11.90 -3.23
CA PRO A 175 7.79 13.21 -3.85
C PRO A 175 6.63 14.13 -3.49
N GLN A 176 6.89 15.43 -3.29
CA GLN A 176 5.90 16.39 -2.81
C GLN A 176 4.64 16.40 -3.69
N HIS A 177 4.78 16.34 -5.01
CA HIS A 177 3.64 16.34 -5.93
C HIS A 177 2.75 15.10 -5.77
N ARG A 178 3.33 13.94 -5.47
CA ARG A 178 2.57 12.71 -5.18
C ARG A 178 1.81 12.82 -3.85
N LEU A 179 2.45 13.39 -2.83
CA LEU A 179 1.79 13.64 -1.56
C LEU A 179 0.68 14.69 -1.69
N ALA A 180 0.90 15.76 -2.45
CA ALA A 180 -0.12 16.77 -2.75
C ALA A 180 -1.32 16.14 -3.48
N SER A 181 -1.06 15.29 -4.49
CA SER A 181 -2.07 14.53 -5.20
C SER A 181 -2.88 13.63 -4.25
N TYR A 182 -2.21 12.90 -3.35
CA TYR A 182 -2.84 12.07 -2.32
C TYR A 182 -3.75 12.88 -1.39
N LEU A 183 -3.33 14.09 -1.02
CA LEU A 183 -4.10 15.00 -0.17
C LEU A 183 -5.18 15.80 -0.92
N GLY A 184 -5.24 15.68 -2.26
CA GLY A 184 -6.20 16.39 -3.10
C GLY A 184 -5.96 17.90 -3.21
N VAL A 185 -4.69 18.32 -3.13
CA VAL A 185 -4.28 19.71 -3.23
C VAL A 185 -3.17 19.90 -4.27
N THR A 186 -2.86 21.14 -4.60
CA THR A 186 -1.71 21.47 -5.43
C THR A 186 -0.42 21.52 -4.58
N ASP A 187 0.74 21.39 -5.21
CA ASP A 187 2.05 21.50 -4.56
C ASP A 187 2.21 22.84 -3.81
N VAL A 188 1.70 23.92 -4.40
CA VAL A 188 1.72 25.26 -3.79
C VAL A 188 0.86 25.29 -2.53
N ALA A 189 -0.33 24.68 -2.58
CA ALA A 189 -1.21 24.60 -1.41
C ALA A 189 -0.59 23.74 -0.30
N LEU A 190 0.02 22.61 -0.63
CA LEU A 190 0.73 21.78 0.34
C LEU A 190 1.90 22.53 0.99
N SER A 191 2.69 23.26 0.21
CA SER A 191 3.78 24.10 0.74
C SER A 191 3.27 25.16 1.71
N ARG A 192 2.12 25.80 1.43
CA ARG A 192 1.48 26.76 2.34
C ARG A 192 1.00 26.11 3.63
N ILE A 193 0.37 24.91 3.54
CA ILE A 193 -0.04 24.14 4.72
C ILE A 193 1.16 23.83 5.60
N ARG A 194 2.24 23.28 5.03
CA ARG A 194 3.49 22.97 5.75
C ARG A 194 4.06 24.21 6.47
N ARG A 195 4.09 25.35 5.79
CA ARG A 195 4.61 26.60 6.37
C ARG A 195 3.76 27.06 7.55
N ARG A 196 2.43 27.10 7.42
CA ARG A 196 1.52 27.49 8.51
C ARG A 196 1.69 26.60 9.74
N LEU A 197 1.76 25.29 9.56
CA LEU A 197 1.92 24.36 10.68
C LEU A 197 3.29 24.48 11.37
N LYS A 198 4.34 24.90 10.65
CA LYS A 198 5.66 25.17 11.25
C LYS A 198 5.69 26.49 12.05
N THR A 199 4.92 27.49 11.64
CA THR A 199 4.90 28.83 12.26
C THR A 199 3.85 28.99 13.38
N GLY A 200 3.05 27.92 13.62
CA GLY A 200 2.05 27.96 14.71
C GLY A 200 0.87 28.90 14.46
N HIS A 201 0.64 29.28 13.21
CA HIS A 201 -0.49 30.13 12.80
C HIS A 201 -1.45 29.37 11.91
#